data_04b179962c329a7ba60bc1ff8240cc99
#
_entry.id   04b179962c329a7ba60bc1ff8240cc99
#
_cell.length_a   1.000
_cell.length_b   1.000
_cell.length_c   1.000
_cell.angle_alpha   90.00
_cell.angle_beta   90.00
_cell.angle_gamma   90.00
#
_symmetry.space_group_name_H-M   'P 1'
#
loop_
_entity.id
_entity.type
_entity.pdbx_description
1 polymer ?
#
loop_
_entity_poly.entity_id
_entity_poly.type
_entity_poly.pdbx_seq_one_letter_code
_entity_poly.pdbx_strand_id
1 'polypeptide(L)'
;VCSSDLKDTGVISPNGKICLSVEIKEDTEKDGFGKVFFNVEYKDGKTSRRVLSDTRIGLETQLMSFTDNIRLKSVSGTKLIEDDYVMLTGKRSHCQNRGNERIFRFENEKAETLDIVFRAYDDGIVFRYSLPSVQDKDSLTSEHTAYYIPEGTKRWIQNYSVGYEGFYPLKTRAERGKDNMWGYPLLLEPADSLFVLITEANILRGHSGSRLYNGNDMNQYQVRMTDDKLALGDSFTSPWRVLMIGSLSDVVESTLVTDVSEPNKISDTSCIMPGSASWVYWA
;
A
#
# COMPACT_ATOMS: atom_id res chain seq x y z
N VAL A 1 -22.01 -12.15 0.89
CA VAL A 1 -22.64 -10.84 0.78
C VAL A 1 -21.81 -9.90 1.61
N CYS A 2 -21.08 -8.97 0.96
CA CYS A 2 -20.56 -7.81 1.70
C CYS A 2 -21.78 -7.17 2.33
N SER A 3 -21.76 -6.94 3.66
CA SER A 3 -22.91 -6.40 4.35
C SER A 3 -23.32 -5.06 3.71
N SER A 4 -24.59 -4.69 3.81
CA SER A 4 -25.11 -3.40 3.32
C SER A 4 -24.30 -2.20 3.83
N ASP A 5 -23.67 -2.34 4.98
CA ASP A 5 -22.87 -1.31 5.65
C ASP A 5 -21.52 -1.04 4.96
N LEU A 6 -20.98 -2.01 4.17
CA LEU A 6 -19.76 -1.82 3.38
C LEU A 6 -19.94 -0.87 2.18
N LYS A 7 -21.17 -0.58 1.76
CA LYS A 7 -21.39 0.36 0.67
C LYS A 7 -20.96 1.79 1.02
N ASP A 8 -20.98 2.14 2.29
CA ASP A 8 -20.65 3.50 2.73
C ASP A 8 -19.18 3.67 3.13
N THR A 9 -18.55 2.62 3.67
CA THR A 9 -17.17 2.68 4.21
C THR A 9 -16.19 1.70 3.56
N GLY A 10 -16.45 1.19 2.37
CA GLY A 10 -15.60 0.21 1.70
C GLY A 10 -15.36 0.48 0.23
N VAL A 11 -14.40 -0.27 -0.33
CA VAL A 11 -14.12 -0.35 -1.77
C VAL A 11 -14.09 -1.81 -2.17
N ILE A 12 -14.75 -2.16 -3.28
CA ILE A 12 -14.90 -3.54 -3.76
C ILE A 12 -14.31 -3.62 -5.16
N SER A 13 -13.53 -4.66 -5.47
CA SER A 13 -13.02 -4.91 -6.82
C SER A 13 -14.15 -5.11 -7.83
N PRO A 14 -13.94 -4.84 -9.13
CA PRO A 14 -14.96 -5.02 -10.16
C PRO A 14 -15.55 -6.45 -10.20
N ASN A 15 -14.73 -7.49 -9.97
CA ASN A 15 -15.19 -8.89 -9.91
C ASN A 15 -15.85 -9.27 -8.57
N GLY A 16 -15.86 -8.35 -7.58
CA GLY A 16 -16.44 -8.56 -6.25
C GLY A 16 -15.67 -9.48 -5.32
N LYS A 17 -14.47 -9.94 -5.69
CA LYS A 17 -13.68 -10.88 -4.87
C LYS A 17 -12.90 -10.19 -3.76
N ILE A 18 -12.39 -8.99 -3.99
CA ILE A 18 -11.59 -8.26 -3.02
C ILE A 18 -12.41 -7.12 -2.44
N CYS A 19 -12.53 -7.10 -1.13
CA CYS A 19 -13.25 -6.08 -0.38
C CYS A 19 -12.33 -5.41 0.63
N LEU A 20 -12.19 -4.10 0.56
CA LEU A 20 -11.57 -3.29 1.58
C LEU A 20 -12.66 -2.57 2.38
N SER A 21 -12.54 -2.55 3.70
CA SER A 21 -13.38 -1.77 4.59
C SER A 21 -12.53 -0.86 5.49
N VAL A 22 -12.98 0.37 5.68
CA VAL A 22 -12.34 1.35 6.56
C VAL A 22 -13.12 1.42 7.86
N GLU A 23 -12.40 1.42 8.98
CA GLU A 23 -12.95 1.44 10.34
C GLU A 23 -12.26 2.53 11.16
N ILE A 24 -13.03 3.26 11.96
CA ILE A 24 -12.49 4.16 12.96
C ILE A 24 -12.70 3.51 14.32
N LYS A 25 -11.59 3.26 15.03
CA LYS A 25 -11.64 2.86 16.44
C LYS A 25 -11.61 4.11 17.28
N GLU A 26 -12.79 4.48 17.75
CA GLU A 26 -13.02 5.73 18.49
C GLU A 26 -12.25 5.76 19.81
N ASP A 27 -11.77 6.92 20.17
CA ASP A 27 -11.31 7.19 21.52
C ASP A 27 -12.54 7.49 22.39
N THR A 28 -12.60 6.92 23.60
CA THR A 28 -13.77 7.01 24.50
C THR A 28 -14.09 8.43 24.96
N GLU A 29 -13.19 9.39 24.71
CA GLU A 29 -13.36 10.78 25.17
C GLU A 29 -13.94 11.74 24.11
N LYS A 30 -13.96 11.34 22.83
CA LYS A 30 -14.38 12.23 21.71
C LYS A 30 -15.19 11.48 20.68
N ASP A 31 -16.47 11.78 20.63
CA ASP A 31 -17.44 11.18 19.71
C ASP A 31 -17.01 11.34 18.24
N GLY A 32 -16.88 10.23 17.52
CA GLY A 32 -16.53 10.16 16.11
C GLY A 32 -15.07 10.41 15.76
N PHE A 33 -14.20 10.69 16.75
CA PHE A 33 -12.75 10.78 16.54
C PHE A 33 -12.04 9.54 17.04
N GLY A 34 -10.99 9.13 16.33
CA GLY A 34 -10.22 7.96 16.72
C GLY A 34 -9.06 7.65 15.80
N LYS A 35 -8.60 6.40 15.85
CA LYS A 35 -7.57 5.85 14.97
C LYS A 35 -8.21 5.16 13.80
N VAL A 36 -7.66 5.35 12.62
CA VAL A 36 -8.19 4.76 11.39
C VAL A 36 -7.44 3.48 11.05
N PHE A 37 -8.22 2.47 10.71
CA PHE A 37 -7.75 1.16 10.26
C PHE A 37 -8.48 0.76 8.98
N PHE A 38 -7.88 -0.15 8.22
CA PHE A 38 -8.59 -0.87 7.17
C PHE A 38 -8.41 -2.37 7.29
N ASN A 39 -9.38 -3.08 6.78
CA ASN A 39 -9.40 -4.53 6.70
C ASN A 39 -9.55 -4.95 5.23
N VAL A 40 -8.99 -6.09 4.86
CA VAL A 40 -9.14 -6.65 3.51
C VAL A 40 -9.64 -8.08 3.60
N GLU A 41 -10.68 -8.37 2.83
CA GLU A 41 -11.24 -9.70 2.67
C GLU A 41 -11.13 -10.17 1.23
N TYR A 42 -10.82 -11.45 1.06
CA TYR A 42 -10.85 -12.14 -0.22
C TYR A 42 -11.97 -13.16 -0.24
N LYS A 43 -12.79 -13.13 -1.31
CA LYS A 43 -13.92 -14.03 -1.50
C LYS A 43 -13.62 -15.03 -2.60
N ASP A 44 -13.77 -16.29 -2.26
CA ASP A 44 -13.71 -17.40 -3.20
C ASP A 44 -15.03 -18.17 -3.14
N GLY A 45 -15.88 -17.94 -4.12
CA GLY A 45 -17.24 -18.47 -4.13
C GLY A 45 -18.06 -18.01 -2.91
N LYS A 46 -18.42 -18.95 -2.03
CA LYS A 46 -19.20 -18.67 -0.82
C LYS A 46 -18.33 -18.37 0.41
N THR A 47 -17.02 -18.59 0.32
CA THR A 47 -16.09 -18.40 1.43
C THR A 47 -15.51 -17.00 1.40
N SER A 48 -15.56 -16.29 2.52
CA SER A 48 -14.81 -15.04 2.73
C SER A 48 -13.66 -15.33 3.70
N ARG A 49 -12.46 -14.88 3.34
CA ARG A 49 -11.26 -15.00 4.16
C ARG A 49 -10.70 -13.62 4.42
N ARG A 50 -10.44 -13.29 5.68
CA ARG A 50 -9.73 -12.05 6.02
C ARG A 50 -8.27 -12.21 5.67
N VAL A 51 -7.78 -11.32 4.82
CA VAL A 51 -6.42 -11.33 4.26
C VAL A 51 -5.50 -10.44 5.08
N LEU A 52 -6.02 -9.26 5.44
CA LEU A 52 -5.40 -8.33 6.38
C LEU A 52 -6.46 -7.76 7.33
N SER A 53 -6.07 -7.59 8.58
CA SER A 53 -6.91 -6.97 9.59
C SER A 53 -6.16 -5.89 10.33
N ASP A 54 -6.91 -4.91 10.83
CA ASP A 54 -6.40 -3.87 11.71
C ASP A 54 -5.13 -3.17 11.15
N THR A 55 -5.06 -3.01 9.81
CA THR A 55 -3.99 -2.24 9.20
C THR A 55 -4.19 -0.78 9.55
N ARG A 56 -3.36 -0.28 10.44
CA ARG A 56 -3.40 1.14 10.84
C ARG A 56 -2.97 2.01 9.69
N ILE A 57 -3.60 3.17 9.54
CA ILE A 57 -3.22 4.22 8.61
C ILE A 57 -3.14 5.55 9.31
N GLY A 58 -2.27 6.42 8.81
CA GLY A 58 -2.06 7.77 9.34
C GLY A 58 -0.83 8.43 8.75
N LEU A 59 -0.79 9.74 8.85
CA LEU A 59 0.28 10.57 8.33
C LEU A 59 0.58 11.69 9.31
N GLU A 60 1.84 12.06 9.45
CA GLU A 60 2.28 13.13 10.33
C GLU A 60 3.27 14.04 9.62
N THR A 61 3.04 15.35 9.74
CA THR A 61 3.94 16.38 9.29
C THR A 61 4.47 17.17 10.51
N GLN A 62 5.36 18.12 10.31
CA GLN A 62 5.82 18.97 11.42
C GLN A 62 4.69 19.84 12.01
N LEU A 63 3.70 20.19 11.20
CA LEU A 63 2.63 21.14 11.58
C LEU A 63 1.26 20.47 11.73
N MET A 64 1.03 19.33 11.06
CA MET A 64 -0.25 18.62 11.05
C MET A 64 -0.08 17.16 11.48
N SER A 65 -1.06 16.64 12.23
CA SER A 65 -1.10 15.22 12.61
C SER A 65 -2.44 14.60 12.23
N PHE A 66 -2.35 13.42 11.57
CA PHE A 66 -3.47 12.58 11.18
C PHE A 66 -3.25 11.15 11.65
N THR A 67 -2.83 10.98 12.89
CA THR A 67 -2.47 9.66 13.48
C THR A 67 -3.52 9.15 14.45
N ASP A 68 -3.96 10.02 15.34
CA ASP A 68 -4.98 9.82 16.37
C ASP A 68 -5.98 10.96 16.25
N ASN A 69 -7.13 10.84 16.87
CA ASN A 69 -8.15 11.91 16.90
C ASN A 69 -8.47 12.49 15.51
N ILE A 70 -8.71 11.60 14.55
CA ILE A 70 -9.23 11.96 13.22
C ILE A 70 -10.60 11.34 13.02
N ARG A 71 -11.45 12.00 12.24
CA ARG A 71 -12.78 11.50 11.91
C ARG A 71 -13.00 11.48 10.40
N LEU A 72 -13.88 10.60 9.95
CA LEU A 72 -14.31 10.56 8.56
C LEU A 72 -15.22 11.75 8.25
N LYS A 73 -14.81 12.60 7.32
CA LYS A 73 -15.58 13.76 6.87
C LYS A 73 -16.50 13.43 5.71
N SER A 74 -15.98 12.68 4.73
CA SER A 74 -16.76 12.28 3.55
C SER A 74 -16.09 11.11 2.83
N VAL A 75 -16.90 10.40 2.04
CA VAL A 75 -16.43 9.36 1.11
C VAL A 75 -16.98 9.67 -0.27
N SER A 76 -16.14 9.64 -1.28
CA SER A 76 -16.56 9.86 -2.67
C SER A 76 -17.45 8.73 -3.20
N GLY A 77 -18.20 9.01 -4.27
CA GLY A 77 -18.75 7.93 -5.10
C GLY A 77 -17.66 7.03 -5.67
N THR A 78 -18.04 5.82 -6.06
CA THR A 78 -17.13 4.88 -6.73
C THR A 78 -16.85 5.36 -8.15
N LYS A 79 -15.55 5.44 -8.50
CA LYS A 79 -15.07 5.76 -9.84
C LYS A 79 -14.38 4.52 -10.42
N LEU A 80 -14.80 4.11 -11.62
CA LEU A 80 -14.08 3.06 -12.36
C LEU A 80 -12.77 3.64 -12.89
N ILE A 81 -11.68 2.90 -12.67
CA ILE A 81 -10.36 3.14 -13.24
C ILE A 81 -10.11 2.03 -14.25
N GLU A 82 -9.62 2.41 -15.42
CA GLU A 82 -9.24 1.49 -16.49
C GLU A 82 -7.83 1.83 -16.92
N ASP A 83 -6.95 0.84 -16.84
CA ASP A 83 -5.56 0.93 -17.24
C ASP A 83 -5.39 0.10 -18.53
N ASP A 84 -4.88 0.72 -19.59
CA ASP A 84 -4.61 0.08 -20.89
C ASP A 84 -3.35 0.72 -21.50
N TYR A 85 -2.25 -0.05 -21.53
CA TYR A 85 -0.97 0.46 -22.00
C TYR A 85 -0.05 -0.67 -22.50
N VAL A 86 1.01 -0.28 -23.22
CA VAL A 86 2.01 -1.21 -23.74
C VAL A 86 3.31 -1.05 -22.96
N MET A 87 3.84 -2.16 -22.46
CA MET A 87 5.16 -2.27 -21.85
C MET A 87 6.19 -2.70 -22.89
N LEU A 88 7.33 -2.03 -22.93
CA LEU A 88 8.47 -2.40 -23.78
C LEU A 88 9.19 -3.66 -23.27
N THR A 89 9.20 -3.83 -21.96
CA THR A 89 9.84 -4.94 -21.23
C THR A 89 8.92 -5.40 -20.11
N GLY A 90 9.18 -6.58 -19.55
CA GLY A 90 8.43 -7.10 -18.42
C GLY A 90 7.68 -8.39 -18.73
N LYS A 91 6.71 -8.72 -17.88
CA LYS A 91 5.97 -10.00 -17.93
C LYS A 91 5.07 -10.13 -19.15
N ARG A 92 4.48 -9.02 -19.61
CA ARG A 92 3.58 -8.95 -20.76
C ARG A 92 3.72 -7.61 -21.46
N SER A 93 3.49 -7.59 -22.78
CA SER A 93 3.53 -6.36 -23.56
C SER A 93 2.29 -5.51 -23.37
N HIS A 94 1.11 -6.10 -23.52
CA HIS A 94 -0.17 -5.39 -23.38
C HIS A 94 -0.71 -5.60 -21.98
N CYS A 95 -0.78 -4.54 -21.21
CA CYS A 95 -1.29 -4.52 -19.84
C CYS A 95 -2.66 -3.88 -19.84
N GLN A 96 -3.64 -4.61 -19.31
CA GLN A 96 -4.99 -4.12 -19.12
C GLN A 96 -5.43 -4.51 -17.71
N ASN A 97 -5.94 -3.55 -16.95
CA ASN A 97 -6.51 -3.77 -15.64
C ASN A 97 -7.65 -2.80 -15.39
N ARG A 98 -8.49 -3.10 -14.42
CA ARG A 98 -9.57 -2.23 -13.99
C ARG A 98 -9.78 -2.32 -12.50
N GLY A 99 -10.10 -1.18 -11.91
CA GLY A 99 -10.30 -1.05 -10.48
C GLY A 99 -11.39 -0.05 -10.14
N ASN A 100 -11.93 -0.16 -8.95
CA ASN A 100 -12.85 0.80 -8.37
C ASN A 100 -12.09 1.70 -7.40
N GLU A 101 -12.17 3.02 -7.60
CA GLU A 101 -11.54 4.02 -6.74
C GLU A 101 -12.58 4.70 -5.87
N ARG A 102 -12.23 4.94 -4.60
CA ARG A 102 -12.94 5.86 -3.71
C ARG A 102 -11.93 6.68 -2.90
N ILE A 103 -12.29 7.90 -2.59
CA ILE A 103 -11.51 8.84 -1.78
C ILE A 103 -12.21 9.00 -0.44
N PHE A 104 -11.49 8.71 0.62
CA PHE A 104 -11.93 8.88 2.00
C PHE A 104 -11.27 10.14 2.55
N ARG A 105 -12.04 11.18 2.81
CA ARG A 105 -11.55 12.41 3.40
C ARG A 105 -11.71 12.38 4.90
N PHE A 106 -10.62 12.50 5.60
CA PHE A 106 -10.56 12.63 7.04
C PHE A 106 -10.25 14.07 7.44
N GLU A 107 -10.66 14.45 8.64
CA GLU A 107 -10.22 15.69 9.26
C GLU A 107 -9.75 15.44 10.69
N ASN A 108 -8.75 16.22 11.11
CA ASN A 108 -8.28 16.24 12.48
C ASN A 108 -9.06 17.30 13.31
N GLU A 109 -8.74 17.44 14.58
CA GLU A 109 -9.40 18.39 15.50
C GLU A 109 -9.27 19.86 15.10
N LYS A 110 -8.26 20.19 14.28
CA LYS A 110 -8.07 21.55 13.75
C LYS A 110 -8.79 21.79 12.42
N ALA A 111 -9.61 20.82 11.97
CA ALA A 111 -10.30 20.82 10.68
C ALA A 111 -9.35 20.81 9.46
N GLU A 112 -8.08 20.43 9.66
CA GLU A 112 -7.16 20.12 8.57
C GLU A 112 -7.56 18.78 7.94
N THR A 113 -7.30 18.60 6.63
CA THR A 113 -7.83 17.46 5.90
C THR A 113 -6.74 16.56 5.31
N LEU A 114 -6.97 15.27 5.40
CA LEU A 114 -6.19 14.20 4.75
C LEU A 114 -7.12 13.37 3.87
N ASP A 115 -6.79 13.22 2.62
CA ASP A 115 -7.45 12.28 1.72
C ASP A 115 -6.66 10.97 1.65
N ILE A 116 -7.37 9.85 1.73
CA ILE A 116 -6.80 8.54 1.47
C ILE A 116 -7.52 7.98 0.24
N VAL A 117 -6.76 7.79 -0.82
CA VAL A 117 -7.26 7.23 -2.08
C VAL A 117 -7.09 5.73 -2.04
N PHE A 118 -8.16 4.98 -2.06
CA PHE A 118 -8.16 3.52 -2.18
C PHE A 118 -8.62 3.10 -3.57
N ARG A 119 -7.93 2.11 -4.15
CA ARG A 119 -8.37 1.41 -5.35
C ARG A 119 -8.41 -0.09 -5.07
N ALA A 120 -9.48 -0.74 -5.46
CA ALA A 120 -9.61 -2.19 -5.46
C ALA A 120 -9.64 -2.68 -6.91
N TYR A 121 -8.60 -3.40 -7.30
CA TYR A 121 -8.45 -4.09 -8.57
C TYR A 121 -8.83 -5.56 -8.39
N ASP A 122 -8.99 -6.28 -9.51
CA ASP A 122 -9.34 -7.71 -9.47
C ASP A 122 -8.22 -8.61 -8.92
N ASP A 123 -6.98 -8.10 -8.90
CA ASP A 123 -5.77 -8.75 -8.43
C ASP A 123 -5.13 -8.06 -7.20
N GLY A 124 -5.81 -7.08 -6.57
CA GLY A 124 -5.27 -6.47 -5.36
C GLY A 124 -5.88 -5.13 -4.95
N ILE A 125 -5.25 -4.54 -3.94
CA ILE A 125 -5.60 -3.23 -3.38
C ILE A 125 -4.39 -2.32 -3.49
N VAL A 126 -4.63 -1.06 -3.81
CA VAL A 126 -3.63 -0.01 -3.66
C VAL A 126 -4.21 1.18 -2.91
N PHE A 127 -3.37 1.87 -2.17
CA PHE A 127 -3.78 3.12 -1.52
C PHE A 127 -2.63 4.11 -1.42
N ARG A 128 -2.97 5.38 -1.29
CA ARG A 128 -2.02 6.45 -1.04
C ARG A 128 -2.65 7.57 -0.24
N TYR A 129 -1.81 8.34 0.41
CA TYR A 129 -2.18 9.55 1.12
C TYR A 129 -2.11 10.75 0.18
N SER A 130 -3.00 11.72 0.39
CA SER A 130 -2.97 13.01 -0.29
C SER A 130 -3.31 14.12 0.70
N LEU A 131 -2.45 15.13 0.76
CA LEU A 131 -2.72 16.40 1.44
C LEU A 131 -3.07 17.43 0.37
N PRO A 132 -4.36 17.75 0.21
CA PRO A 132 -4.80 18.70 -0.81
C PRO A 132 -4.27 20.11 -0.60
N SER A 133 -3.98 20.45 0.65
CA SER A 133 -3.39 21.71 1.06
C SER A 133 -2.38 21.45 2.17
N VAL A 134 -1.20 22.01 2.01
CA VAL A 134 -0.08 21.91 2.95
C VAL A 134 0.26 23.32 3.42
N GLN A 135 0.57 23.46 4.70
CA GLN A 135 1.02 24.74 5.25
C GLN A 135 2.44 25.09 4.74
N ASP A 136 2.71 26.38 4.58
CA ASP A 136 4.02 26.84 4.10
C ASP A 136 5.17 26.29 4.99
N LYS A 137 6.21 25.79 4.33
CA LYS A 137 7.40 25.20 4.96
C LYS A 137 7.16 23.96 5.80
N ASP A 138 6.05 23.26 5.62
CA ASP A 138 5.80 21.99 6.30
C ASP A 138 6.65 20.86 5.72
N SER A 139 6.86 19.83 6.50
CA SER A 139 7.60 18.63 6.09
C SER A 139 6.92 17.39 6.63
N LEU A 140 6.81 16.36 5.78
CA LEU A 140 6.40 15.03 6.21
C LEU A 140 7.46 14.44 7.12
N THR A 141 7.04 13.97 8.29
CA THR A 141 7.92 13.39 9.33
C THR A 141 7.73 11.90 9.49
N SER A 142 6.50 11.41 9.32
CA SER A 142 6.26 9.98 9.41
C SER A 142 4.97 9.53 8.71
N GLU A 143 4.99 8.27 8.29
CA GLU A 143 3.84 7.50 7.87
C GLU A 143 3.54 6.43 8.91
N HIS A 144 2.28 6.33 9.32
CA HIS A 144 1.83 5.41 10.37
C HIS A 144 1.12 4.17 9.83
N THR A 145 1.26 3.89 8.53
CA THR A 145 0.80 2.62 7.95
C THR A 145 1.49 1.46 8.66
N ALA A 146 0.70 0.55 9.23
CA ALA A 146 1.23 -0.60 9.94
C ALA A 146 0.38 -1.84 9.67
N TYR A 147 0.98 -2.83 8.99
CA TYR A 147 0.36 -4.10 8.66
C TYR A 147 0.48 -5.05 9.84
N TYR A 148 -0.65 -5.47 10.39
CA TYR A 148 -0.67 -6.52 11.40
C TYR A 148 -0.72 -7.90 10.73
N ILE A 149 0.28 -8.73 11.01
CA ILE A 149 0.41 -10.07 10.44
C ILE A 149 0.34 -11.09 11.58
N PRO A 150 -0.74 -11.87 11.67
CA PRO A 150 -0.93 -12.84 12.75
C PRO A 150 0.23 -13.82 12.87
N GLU A 151 0.51 -14.25 14.08
CA GLU A 151 1.48 -15.33 14.35
C GLU A 151 1.07 -16.59 13.57
N GLY A 152 2.05 -17.34 13.08
CA GLY A 152 1.82 -18.53 12.26
C GLY A 152 1.61 -18.25 10.77
N THR A 153 1.36 -17.00 10.36
CA THR A 153 1.31 -16.65 8.93
C THR A 153 2.69 -16.88 8.29
N LYS A 154 2.74 -17.67 7.23
CA LYS A 154 3.95 -17.84 6.43
C LYS A 154 4.29 -16.52 5.75
N ARG A 155 5.58 -16.15 5.80
CA ARG A 155 6.09 -14.91 5.22
C ARG A 155 7.46 -15.11 4.59
N TRP A 156 7.65 -14.55 3.42
CA TRP A 156 8.95 -14.47 2.73
C TRP A 156 9.37 -13.02 2.73
N ILE A 157 10.47 -12.73 3.41
CA ILE A 157 10.96 -11.37 3.61
C ILE A 157 12.47 -11.39 3.84
N GLN A 158 13.18 -10.37 3.36
CA GLN A 158 14.60 -10.18 3.62
C GLN A 158 14.85 -9.07 4.64
N ASN A 159 15.96 -9.16 5.36
CA ASN A 159 16.45 -8.03 6.13
C ASN A 159 16.72 -6.84 5.21
N TYR A 160 16.37 -5.64 5.67
CA TYR A 160 16.71 -4.46 4.90
C TYR A 160 18.21 -4.32 4.72
N SER A 161 18.64 -4.09 3.49
CA SER A 161 20.01 -3.71 3.12
C SER A 161 19.96 -2.78 1.92
N VAL A 162 20.91 -1.86 1.83
CA VAL A 162 20.96 -0.88 0.74
C VAL A 162 21.13 -1.54 -0.63
N GLY A 163 21.87 -2.65 -0.71
CA GLY A 163 22.10 -3.38 -1.96
C GLY A 163 20.92 -4.23 -2.42
N TYR A 164 19.98 -4.58 -1.54
CA TYR A 164 18.85 -5.49 -1.86
C TYR A 164 19.26 -6.83 -2.48
N GLU A 165 20.47 -7.32 -2.17
CA GLU A 165 21.04 -8.55 -2.74
C GLU A 165 20.80 -9.79 -1.85
N GLY A 166 19.88 -9.71 -0.92
CA GLY A 166 19.58 -10.78 0.02
C GLY A 166 18.57 -11.80 -0.52
N PHE A 167 18.52 -12.96 0.15
CA PHE A 167 17.48 -13.95 -0.08
C PHE A 167 16.21 -13.59 0.71
N TYR A 168 15.07 -14.12 0.26
CA TYR A 168 13.77 -14.02 0.93
C TYR A 168 13.42 -15.35 1.62
N PRO A 169 14.00 -15.66 2.78
CA PRO A 169 13.76 -16.92 3.45
C PRO A 169 12.31 -16.99 3.94
N LEU A 170 11.75 -18.22 3.90
CA LEU A 170 10.49 -18.52 4.54
C LEU A 170 10.63 -18.39 6.07
N LYS A 171 9.70 -17.65 6.67
CA LYS A 171 9.52 -17.53 8.11
C LYS A 171 8.09 -17.90 8.49
N THR A 172 7.93 -18.73 9.50
CA THR A 172 6.63 -19.18 10.01
C THR A 172 6.27 -18.55 11.36
N ARG A 173 7.19 -17.75 11.90
CA ARG A 173 7.01 -17.00 13.14
C ARG A 173 7.36 -15.54 12.93
N ALA A 174 6.81 -14.67 13.76
CA ALA A 174 7.26 -13.29 13.83
C ALA A 174 8.68 -13.24 14.41
N GLU A 175 9.53 -12.49 13.74
CA GLU A 175 10.92 -12.26 14.12
C GLU A 175 11.26 -10.78 13.95
N ARG A 176 12.27 -10.31 14.64
CA ARG A 176 12.83 -8.98 14.39
C ARG A 176 13.82 -9.05 13.23
N GLY A 177 13.73 -8.08 12.33
CA GLY A 177 14.74 -7.87 11.31
C GLY A 177 16.05 -7.37 11.92
N LYS A 178 17.11 -7.38 11.13
CA LYS A 178 18.35 -6.67 11.49
C LYS A 178 18.00 -5.20 11.70
N ASP A 179 18.40 -4.65 12.84
CA ASP A 179 18.04 -3.28 13.27
C ASP A 179 16.51 -3.03 13.27
N ASN A 180 15.71 -4.11 13.45
CA ASN A 180 14.26 -4.13 13.34
C ASN A 180 13.72 -3.72 11.96
N MET A 181 14.54 -3.78 10.90
CA MET A 181 14.19 -3.34 9.56
C MET A 181 14.10 -4.50 8.57
N TRP A 182 13.11 -4.40 7.68
CA TRP A 182 12.82 -5.34 6.63
C TRP A 182 12.71 -4.65 5.28
N GLY A 183 13.19 -5.30 4.22
CA GLY A 183 13.06 -4.83 2.84
C GLY A 183 11.79 -5.31 2.17
N TYR A 184 11.32 -4.56 1.19
CA TYR A 184 10.27 -4.99 0.28
C TYR A 184 10.80 -5.94 -0.80
N PRO A 185 9.92 -6.73 -1.47
CA PRO A 185 8.54 -6.99 -1.10
C PRO A 185 8.41 -7.92 0.09
N LEU A 186 7.28 -7.89 0.77
CA LEU A 186 6.87 -8.87 1.75
C LEU A 186 5.79 -9.75 1.14
N LEU A 187 6.07 -11.04 0.96
CA LEU A 187 5.08 -12.03 0.51
C LEU A 187 4.53 -12.79 1.73
N LEU A 188 3.22 -12.89 1.81
CA LEU A 188 2.48 -13.60 2.85
C LEU A 188 1.63 -14.71 2.26
N GLU A 189 1.44 -15.79 3.02
CA GLU A 189 0.40 -16.79 2.79
C GLU A 189 -0.50 -16.85 4.02
N PRO A 190 -1.53 -15.98 4.10
CA PRO A 190 -2.45 -15.93 5.24
C PRO A 190 -3.40 -17.13 5.31
N ALA A 191 -3.60 -17.83 4.20
CA ALA A 191 -4.37 -19.07 4.11
C ALA A 191 -3.82 -19.92 2.95
N ASP A 192 -4.11 -21.21 2.97
CA ASP A 192 -3.63 -22.13 1.93
C ASP A 192 -3.94 -21.63 0.52
N SER A 193 -2.89 -21.53 -0.30
CA SER A 193 -2.95 -21.07 -1.69
C SER A 193 -3.50 -19.64 -1.90
N LEU A 194 -3.61 -18.85 -0.85
CA LEU A 194 -3.95 -17.43 -0.91
C LEU A 194 -2.75 -16.61 -0.48
N PHE A 195 -2.28 -15.74 -1.37
CA PHE A 195 -1.07 -14.95 -1.18
C PHE A 195 -1.38 -13.46 -1.17
N VAL A 196 -0.54 -12.71 -0.45
CA VAL A 196 -0.52 -11.25 -0.44
C VAL A 196 0.91 -10.79 -0.60
N LEU A 197 1.20 -10.03 -1.63
CA LEU A 197 2.50 -9.38 -1.79
C LEU A 197 2.36 -7.89 -1.50
N ILE A 198 3.08 -7.43 -0.49
CA ILE A 198 3.10 -6.03 -0.06
C ILE A 198 4.35 -5.35 -0.60
N THR A 199 4.16 -4.23 -1.29
CA THR A 199 5.25 -3.41 -1.83
C THR A 199 4.79 -1.94 -1.99
N GLU A 200 5.59 -1.14 -2.66
CA GLU A 200 5.29 0.26 -2.99
C GLU A 200 5.49 0.53 -4.49
N ALA A 201 4.85 1.56 -5.01
CA ALA A 201 4.93 1.92 -6.41
C ALA A 201 4.90 3.44 -6.61
N ASN A 202 5.33 3.89 -7.78
CA ASN A 202 5.32 5.29 -8.20
C ASN A 202 6.11 6.21 -7.24
N ILE A 203 7.32 5.80 -6.90
CA ILE A 203 8.26 6.62 -6.11
C ILE A 203 8.91 7.62 -7.05
N LEU A 204 8.43 8.85 -7.02
CA LEU A 204 8.88 9.93 -7.90
C LEU A 204 9.87 10.85 -7.17
N ARG A 205 10.44 11.79 -7.93
CA ARG A 205 11.22 12.89 -7.35
C ARG A 205 10.35 13.66 -6.35
N GLY A 206 10.86 13.88 -5.15
CA GLY A 206 10.10 14.51 -4.06
C GLY A 206 9.33 13.51 -3.20
N HIS A 207 9.53 12.20 -3.42
CA HIS A 207 9.07 11.16 -2.51
C HIS A 207 10.24 10.54 -1.75
N SER A 208 9.96 10.02 -0.56
CA SER A 208 10.87 9.12 0.15
C SER A 208 10.50 7.68 -0.18
N GLY A 209 11.47 6.84 -0.49
CA GLY A 209 11.28 5.39 -0.45
C GLY A 209 11.05 4.93 0.99
N SER A 210 10.57 3.71 1.17
CA SER A 210 10.30 3.20 2.51
C SER A 210 10.81 1.77 2.74
N ARG A 211 10.77 1.35 3.97
CA ARG A 211 11.09 0.02 4.47
C ARG A 211 10.08 -0.35 5.56
N LEU A 212 10.06 -1.61 5.97
CA LEU A 212 9.19 -2.06 7.05
C LEU A 212 9.97 -2.12 8.37
N TYR A 213 9.32 -1.72 9.46
CA TYR A 213 9.87 -1.72 10.81
C TYR A 213 8.95 -2.49 11.75
N ASN A 214 9.51 -3.40 12.56
CA ASN A 214 8.74 -4.18 13.53
C ASN A 214 9.34 -4.20 14.96
N GLY A 215 10.02 -3.13 15.33
CA GLY A 215 10.72 -3.05 16.63
C GLY A 215 9.80 -3.00 17.84
N ASN A 216 8.60 -2.42 17.72
CA ASN A 216 7.66 -2.28 18.83
C ASN A 216 6.85 -3.57 19.06
N ASP A 217 6.33 -4.15 17.98
CA ASP A 217 5.60 -5.41 17.95
C ASP A 217 6.10 -6.23 16.76
N MET A 218 6.54 -7.45 16.99
CA MET A 218 7.09 -8.32 15.94
C MET A 218 6.04 -8.71 14.89
N ASN A 219 4.75 -8.68 15.24
CA ASN A 219 3.66 -8.95 14.32
C ASN A 219 3.18 -7.72 13.54
N GLN A 220 3.66 -6.52 13.91
CA GLN A 220 3.27 -5.27 13.28
C GLN A 220 4.40 -4.72 12.42
N TYR A 221 4.19 -4.66 11.12
CA TYR A 221 5.14 -4.16 10.13
C TYR A 221 4.74 -2.73 9.73
N GLN A 222 5.38 -1.76 10.38
CA GLN A 222 5.16 -0.33 10.14
C GLN A 222 5.98 0.14 8.96
N VAL A 223 5.36 0.91 8.07
CA VAL A 223 6.07 1.64 7.01
C VAL A 223 6.93 2.74 7.65
N ARG A 224 8.21 2.78 7.31
CA ARG A 224 9.15 3.79 7.75
C ARG A 224 9.88 4.37 6.55
N MET A 225 9.78 5.68 6.38
CA MET A 225 10.52 6.40 5.34
C MET A 225 12.03 6.19 5.49
N THR A 226 12.76 6.24 4.39
CA THR A 226 14.23 6.23 4.39
C THR A 226 14.81 7.56 4.80
N ASP A 227 14.11 8.65 4.50
CA ASP A 227 14.46 10.00 4.89
C ASP A 227 13.84 10.35 6.24
N ASP A 228 14.58 11.09 7.08
CA ASP A 228 14.09 11.54 8.39
C ASP A 228 12.94 12.54 8.26
N LYS A 229 12.94 13.33 7.19
CA LYS A 229 11.86 14.24 6.83
C LYS A 229 11.91 14.57 5.36
N LEU A 230 10.75 14.89 4.79
CA LEU A 230 10.58 15.27 3.39
C LEU A 230 9.88 16.62 3.32
N ALA A 231 10.54 17.63 2.74
CA ALA A 231 9.95 18.96 2.52
C ALA A 231 8.73 18.83 1.57
N LEU A 232 7.63 19.46 1.94
CA LEU A 232 6.39 19.43 1.19
C LEU A 232 6.23 20.73 0.37
N GLY A 233 5.54 20.64 -0.77
CA GLY A 233 5.03 21.78 -1.53
C GLY A 233 3.63 22.19 -1.06
N ASP A 234 2.92 22.95 -1.89
CA ASP A 234 1.54 23.41 -1.59
C ASP A 234 0.53 22.26 -1.44
N SER A 235 0.84 21.12 -1.99
CA SER A 235 0.11 19.85 -1.85
C SER A 235 1.09 18.68 -1.83
N PHE A 236 0.62 17.52 -1.35
CA PHE A 236 1.42 16.32 -1.31
C PHE A 236 0.59 15.09 -1.68
N THR A 237 1.23 14.15 -2.37
CA THR A 237 0.69 12.81 -2.62
C THR A 237 1.80 11.80 -2.38
N SER A 238 1.55 10.79 -1.54
CA SER A 238 2.54 9.77 -1.25
C SER A 238 2.72 8.77 -2.41
N PRO A 239 3.79 7.97 -2.44
CA PRO A 239 3.84 6.75 -3.22
C PRO A 239 2.63 5.85 -2.93
N TRP A 240 2.29 4.97 -3.87
CA TRP A 240 1.27 3.97 -3.65
C TRP A 240 1.79 2.84 -2.74
N ARG A 241 0.97 2.41 -1.82
CA ARG A 241 1.11 1.15 -1.10
C ARG A 241 0.33 0.11 -1.88
N VAL A 242 1.00 -0.98 -2.26
CA VAL A 242 0.47 -1.99 -3.18
C VAL A 242 0.37 -3.32 -2.46
N LEU A 243 -0.81 -3.94 -2.56
CA LEU A 243 -1.13 -5.26 -2.03
C LEU A 243 -1.68 -6.11 -3.17
N MET A 244 -0.85 -6.95 -3.80
CA MET A 244 -1.30 -7.94 -4.78
C MET A 244 -1.90 -9.13 -4.03
N ILE A 245 -3.10 -9.57 -4.40
CA ILE A 245 -3.88 -10.55 -3.64
C ILE A 245 -4.47 -11.59 -4.58
N GLY A 246 -4.24 -12.86 -4.29
CA GLY A 246 -4.80 -13.96 -5.08
C GLY A 246 -4.02 -15.26 -4.91
N SER A 247 -4.11 -16.15 -5.88
CA SER A 247 -3.22 -17.30 -5.99
C SER A 247 -1.78 -16.84 -6.24
N LEU A 248 -0.81 -17.72 -6.09
CA LEU A 248 0.58 -17.39 -6.41
C LEU A 248 0.73 -16.95 -7.88
N SER A 249 -0.02 -17.55 -8.79
CA SER A 249 -0.06 -17.17 -10.20
C SER A 249 -0.57 -15.74 -10.37
N ASP A 250 -1.68 -15.38 -9.70
CA ASP A 250 -2.25 -14.03 -9.77
C ASP A 250 -1.23 -12.98 -9.29
N VAL A 251 -0.53 -13.26 -8.19
CA VAL A 251 0.50 -12.36 -7.67
C VAL A 251 1.68 -12.23 -8.64
N VAL A 252 2.15 -13.35 -9.22
CA VAL A 252 3.25 -13.34 -10.19
C VAL A 252 2.88 -12.60 -11.47
N GLU A 253 1.64 -12.73 -11.92
CA GLU A 253 1.16 -12.10 -13.15
C GLU A 253 0.66 -10.66 -12.98
N SER A 254 0.41 -10.22 -11.74
CA SER A 254 -0.11 -8.87 -11.45
C SER A 254 0.78 -7.77 -12.03
N THR A 255 0.16 -6.76 -12.60
CA THR A 255 0.81 -5.55 -13.12
C THR A 255 0.56 -4.32 -12.25
N LEU A 256 -0.02 -4.48 -11.05
CA LEU A 256 -0.44 -3.35 -10.19
C LEU A 256 0.63 -2.29 -9.96
N VAL A 257 1.91 -2.68 -9.84
CA VAL A 257 3.00 -1.69 -9.67
C VAL A 257 3.09 -0.76 -10.87
N THR A 258 2.95 -1.29 -12.07
CA THR A 258 3.01 -0.49 -13.31
C THR A 258 1.68 0.20 -13.60
N ASP A 259 0.54 -0.41 -13.28
CA ASP A 259 -0.80 0.15 -13.48
C ASP A 259 -0.99 1.47 -12.71
N VAL A 260 -0.43 1.57 -11.51
CA VAL A 260 -0.54 2.78 -10.67
C VAL A 260 0.63 3.74 -10.78
N SER A 261 1.61 3.43 -11.64
CA SER A 261 2.76 4.29 -11.88
C SER A 261 2.51 5.26 -13.04
N GLU A 262 3.17 6.42 -12.99
CA GLU A 262 3.11 7.35 -14.10
C GLU A 262 3.64 6.70 -15.39
N PRO A 263 3.03 7.01 -16.55
CA PRO A 263 3.50 6.49 -17.82
C PRO A 263 4.91 6.97 -18.13
N ASN A 264 5.61 6.21 -18.98
CA ASN A 264 6.92 6.60 -19.48
C ASN A 264 6.84 7.97 -20.18
N LYS A 265 7.78 8.86 -19.84
CA LYS A 265 7.89 10.21 -20.42
C LYS A 265 8.85 10.28 -21.61
N ILE A 266 9.56 9.20 -21.91
CA ILE A 266 10.49 9.12 -23.05
C ILE A 266 9.68 8.75 -24.28
N SER A 267 9.62 9.66 -25.26
CA SER A 267 8.85 9.46 -26.50
C SER A 267 9.54 8.52 -27.49
N ASP A 268 10.86 8.62 -27.61
CA ASP A 268 11.66 7.73 -28.46
C ASP A 268 12.30 6.63 -27.61
N THR A 269 11.75 5.43 -27.70
CA THR A 269 12.21 4.23 -27.01
C THR A 269 12.97 3.26 -27.91
N SER A 270 13.30 3.65 -29.14
CA SER A 270 13.99 2.81 -30.13
C SER A 270 15.37 2.32 -29.67
N CYS A 271 15.99 3.05 -28.75
CA CYS A 271 17.28 2.66 -28.15
C CYS A 271 17.17 1.54 -27.09
N ILE A 272 15.96 1.21 -26.64
CA ILE A 272 15.76 0.17 -25.63
C ILE A 272 15.68 -1.18 -26.33
N MET A 273 16.79 -1.93 -26.28
CA MET A 273 16.88 -3.28 -26.83
C MET A 273 17.12 -4.27 -25.70
N PRO A 274 16.20 -5.24 -25.48
CA PRO A 274 16.45 -6.34 -24.56
C PRO A 274 17.66 -7.16 -25.02
N GLY A 275 18.49 -7.58 -24.09
CA GLY A 275 19.70 -8.36 -24.41
C GLY A 275 20.38 -8.90 -23.18
N SER A 276 21.45 -9.65 -23.40
CA SER A 276 22.33 -10.14 -22.34
C SER A 276 23.48 -9.17 -22.13
N ALA A 277 23.79 -8.87 -20.87
CA ALA A 277 24.97 -8.10 -20.49
C ALA A 277 25.90 -8.98 -19.65
N SER A 278 27.19 -8.93 -19.93
CA SER A 278 28.22 -9.55 -19.12
C SER A 278 28.78 -8.55 -18.13
N TRP A 279 28.85 -8.94 -16.88
CA TRP A 279 29.44 -8.13 -15.82
C TRP A 279 30.95 -8.43 -15.72
N VAL A 280 31.79 -7.39 -15.73
CA VAL A 280 33.24 -7.53 -15.81
C VAL A 280 33.86 -8.40 -14.69
N TYR A 281 33.27 -8.45 -13.53
CA TYR A 281 33.74 -9.28 -12.42
C TYR A 281 33.35 -10.78 -12.53
N TRP A 282 32.54 -11.13 -13.53
CA TRP A 282 32.09 -12.50 -13.79
C TRP A 282 32.65 -13.08 -15.10
N ALA A 283 33.50 -12.30 -15.78
CA ALA A 283 34.12 -12.68 -17.04
C ALA A 283 35.50 -13.34 -16.82
#